data_63da5643a0684df42d932fc54c12d47f
#
_entry.id   63da5643a0684df42d932fc54c12d47f
#
_cell.length_a   1.000
_cell.length_b   1.000
_cell.length_c   1.000
_cell.angle_alpha   90.00
_cell.angle_beta   90.00
_cell.angle_gamma   90.00
#
_symmetry.space_group_name_H-M   'P 1'
#
loop_
_entity.id
_entity.type
_entity.pdbx_description
1 polymer ?
#
loop_
_entity_poly.entity_id
_entity_poly.type
_entity_poly.pdbx_seq_one_letter_code
_entity_poly.pdbx_strand_id
1 'polypeptide(L)'
;LESEAVDDMIAKSKTGDGPLYVVAIGAITNVASAILKDPSIIERIVVVWLGGHAHYWPTTHEFNFQGDVKAAQVVFDSGVPLVQIPCQPVASHLLTTLAELERFVQGRGAIGDYLVEIFTTYSKDHFAYAKVIWDISAVAWLLDASWVPTDVVHSPVLTAEKTWSHNPARHFMRVARSVRRDAIFRDLFEKLERRAG
;
A
#
# COMPACT_ATOMS: atom_id res chain seq x y z
N LEU A 1 -9.11 -2.16 20.44
CA LEU A 1 -9.98 -1.28 19.66
C LEU A 1 -9.84 0.21 20.05
N GLU A 2 -9.25 0.52 21.20
CA GLU A 2 -9.06 1.90 21.65
C GLU A 2 -7.69 2.42 21.20
N SER A 3 -7.69 3.48 20.40
CA SER A 3 -6.50 4.12 19.89
C SER A 3 -6.86 5.51 19.37
N GLU A 4 -6.05 6.51 19.68
CA GLU A 4 -6.25 7.87 19.17
C GLU A 4 -6.29 7.89 17.63
N ALA A 5 -5.48 7.06 16.95
CA ALA A 5 -5.48 6.95 15.49
C ALA A 5 -6.81 6.38 14.95
N VAL A 6 -7.45 5.45 15.67
CA VAL A 6 -8.76 4.90 15.32
C VAL A 6 -9.82 5.98 15.46
N ASP A 7 -9.82 6.72 16.56
CA ASP A 7 -10.79 7.78 16.83
C ASP A 7 -10.64 8.95 15.84
N ASP A 8 -9.42 9.33 15.51
CA ASP A 8 -9.14 10.38 14.53
C ASP A 8 -9.62 9.96 13.11
N MET A 9 -9.38 8.70 12.72
CA MET A 9 -9.88 8.16 11.44
C MET A 9 -11.41 8.22 11.38
N ILE A 10 -12.11 7.78 12.43
CA ILE A 10 -13.57 7.83 12.51
C ILE A 10 -14.06 9.27 12.46
N ALA A 11 -13.45 10.17 13.22
CA ALA A 11 -13.83 11.57 13.24
C ALA A 11 -13.64 12.22 11.85
N LYS A 12 -12.49 12.03 11.23
CA LYS A 12 -12.19 12.57 9.89
C LYS A 12 -13.09 12.01 8.78
N SER A 13 -13.51 10.75 8.89
CA SER A 13 -14.43 10.16 7.91
C SER A 13 -15.81 10.83 7.91
N LYS A 14 -16.18 11.52 9.00
CA LYS A 14 -17.45 12.23 9.16
C LYS A 14 -17.37 13.69 8.70
N THR A 15 -16.19 14.18 8.35
CA THR A 15 -15.98 15.55 7.89
C THR A 15 -15.75 15.57 6.37
N GLY A 16 -16.25 16.61 5.69
CA GLY A 16 -16.09 16.79 4.25
C GLY A 16 -17.18 16.13 3.40
N ASP A 17 -17.18 16.46 2.13
CA ASP A 17 -18.25 16.12 1.16
C ASP A 17 -17.94 14.83 0.36
N GLY A 18 -16.81 14.19 0.62
CA GLY A 18 -16.37 12.98 -0.09
C GLY A 18 -15.76 11.93 0.84
N PRO A 19 -15.41 10.75 0.30
CA PRO A 19 -14.82 9.69 1.10
C PRO A 19 -13.42 10.07 1.58
N LEU A 20 -13.08 9.67 2.81
CA LEU A 20 -11.71 9.72 3.30
C LEU A 20 -10.90 8.57 2.69
N TYR A 21 -9.81 8.88 2.00
CA TYR A 21 -8.88 7.87 1.51
C TYR A 21 -7.88 7.52 2.62
N VAL A 22 -7.90 6.27 3.05
CA VAL A 22 -7.00 5.73 4.08
C VAL A 22 -5.90 4.92 3.41
N VAL A 23 -4.68 5.45 3.37
CA VAL A 23 -3.51 4.77 2.80
C VAL A 23 -2.84 3.95 3.89
N ALA A 24 -2.80 2.63 3.70
CA ALA A 24 -2.19 1.70 4.63
C ALA A 24 -0.98 1.01 4.01
N ILE A 25 0.14 1.01 4.73
CA ILE A 25 1.44 0.46 4.30
C ILE A 25 2.08 -0.44 5.36
N GLY A 26 1.27 -0.92 6.29
CA GLY A 26 1.65 -1.82 7.37
C GLY A 26 0.51 -2.77 7.72
N ALA A 27 0.55 -3.34 8.92
CA ALA A 27 -0.55 -4.12 9.45
C ALA A 27 -1.83 -3.27 9.51
N ILE A 28 -2.96 -3.85 9.11
CA ILE A 28 -4.22 -3.11 8.90
C ILE A 28 -5.06 -2.95 10.17
N THR A 29 -4.47 -3.17 11.34
CA THR A 29 -5.13 -3.21 12.65
C THR A 29 -5.99 -1.98 12.93
N ASN A 30 -5.48 -0.77 12.64
CA ASN A 30 -6.22 0.46 12.92
C ASN A 30 -7.47 0.60 12.05
N VAL A 31 -7.40 0.24 10.78
CA VAL A 31 -8.55 0.27 9.87
C VAL A 31 -9.61 -0.75 10.31
N ALA A 32 -9.21 -1.98 10.59
CA ALA A 32 -10.11 -3.00 11.09
C ALA A 32 -10.76 -2.58 12.42
N SER A 33 -9.98 -2.00 13.33
CA SER A 33 -10.49 -1.48 14.61
C SER A 33 -11.50 -0.36 14.41
N ALA A 34 -11.27 0.55 13.47
CA ALA A 34 -12.21 1.62 13.15
C ALA A 34 -13.53 1.07 12.60
N ILE A 35 -13.46 0.08 11.68
CA ILE A 35 -14.64 -0.61 11.11
C ILE A 35 -15.44 -1.31 12.23
N LEU A 36 -14.78 -2.01 13.15
CA LEU A 36 -15.43 -2.72 14.24
C LEU A 36 -16.01 -1.78 15.30
N LYS A 37 -15.36 -0.62 15.52
CA LYS A 37 -15.81 0.39 16.48
C LYS A 37 -16.99 1.20 15.96
N ASP A 38 -16.97 1.58 14.69
CA ASP A 38 -18.02 2.33 14.01
C ASP A 38 -18.22 1.79 12.57
N PRO A 39 -19.11 0.80 12.38
CA PRO A 39 -19.36 0.23 11.07
C PRO A 39 -19.87 1.23 10.02
N SER A 40 -20.39 2.39 10.40
CA SER A 40 -20.84 3.43 9.46
C SER A 40 -19.67 4.04 8.65
N ILE A 41 -18.43 3.84 9.12
CA ILE A 41 -17.23 4.30 8.41
C ILE A 41 -17.05 3.62 7.03
N ILE A 42 -17.61 2.41 6.86
CA ILE A 42 -17.50 1.64 5.60
C ILE A 42 -18.01 2.44 4.39
N GLU A 43 -19.07 3.24 4.58
CA GLU A 43 -19.64 4.07 3.51
C GLU A 43 -18.91 5.40 3.32
N ARG A 44 -17.92 5.69 4.16
CA ARG A 44 -17.26 7.00 4.24
C ARG A 44 -15.76 6.96 3.93
N ILE A 45 -15.18 5.77 3.83
CA ILE A 45 -13.75 5.62 3.55
C ILE A 45 -13.50 4.78 2.30
N VAL A 46 -12.34 5.01 1.69
CA VAL A 46 -11.74 4.11 0.71
C VAL A 46 -10.38 3.70 1.24
N VAL A 47 -10.16 2.40 1.41
CA VAL A 47 -8.89 1.87 1.90
C VAL A 47 -7.99 1.54 0.72
N VAL A 48 -6.79 2.12 0.67
CA VAL A 48 -5.74 1.79 -0.30
C VAL A 48 -4.61 1.12 0.45
N TRP A 49 -4.44 -0.18 0.28
CA TRP A 49 -3.54 -0.98 1.12
C TRP A 49 -2.52 -1.76 0.32
N LEU A 50 -1.25 -1.49 0.60
CA LEU A 50 -0.16 -2.37 0.20
C LEU A 50 -0.12 -3.55 1.18
N GLY A 51 -0.54 -4.72 0.72
CA GLY A 51 -0.57 -5.90 1.59
C GLY A 51 -0.96 -7.17 0.87
N GLY A 52 -0.42 -8.28 1.37
CA GLY A 52 -0.61 -9.60 0.82
C GLY A 52 0.05 -9.81 -0.53
N HIS A 53 -0.27 -10.95 -1.14
CA HIS A 53 0.14 -11.30 -2.50
C HIS A 53 -1.06 -11.39 -3.43
N ALA A 54 -0.83 -11.47 -4.73
CA ALA A 54 -1.90 -11.61 -5.72
C ALA A 54 -2.77 -12.84 -5.43
N HIS A 55 -4.07 -12.77 -5.79
CA HIS A 55 -5.04 -13.83 -5.45
C HIS A 55 -4.74 -15.18 -6.09
N TYR A 56 -3.93 -15.23 -7.13
CA TYR A 56 -3.43 -16.46 -7.77
C TYR A 56 -2.07 -16.93 -7.21
N TRP A 57 -1.48 -16.20 -6.25
CA TRP A 57 -0.22 -16.62 -5.61
C TRP A 57 -0.49 -17.78 -4.65
N PRO A 58 0.44 -18.73 -4.52
CA PRO A 58 0.20 -19.94 -3.69
C PRO A 58 -0.10 -19.64 -2.22
N THR A 59 0.39 -18.51 -1.72
CA THR A 59 0.21 -18.07 -0.34
C THR A 59 0.25 -16.54 -0.28
N THR A 60 -0.37 -15.97 0.72
CA THR A 60 -0.27 -14.54 1.01
C THR A 60 0.50 -14.27 2.31
N HIS A 61 1.53 -15.10 2.57
CA HIS A 61 2.51 -14.88 3.65
C HIS A 61 3.35 -13.64 3.36
N GLU A 62 2.85 -12.49 3.75
CA GLU A 62 3.45 -11.19 3.52
C GLU A 62 3.50 -10.40 4.83
N PHE A 63 4.48 -9.53 4.98
CA PHE A 63 4.81 -8.86 6.24
C PHE A 63 3.61 -8.11 6.85
N ASN A 64 2.90 -7.30 6.04
CA ASN A 64 1.77 -6.51 6.52
C ASN A 64 0.58 -7.40 6.92
N PHE A 65 0.31 -8.46 6.16
CA PHE A 65 -0.72 -9.44 6.52
C PHE A 65 -0.37 -10.23 7.77
N GLN A 66 0.90 -10.63 7.89
CA GLN A 66 1.35 -11.38 9.07
C GLN A 66 1.31 -10.54 10.35
N GLY A 67 1.43 -9.22 10.22
CA GLY A 67 1.35 -8.30 11.35
C GLY A 67 0.00 -8.38 12.08
N ASP A 68 -1.11 -8.62 11.34
CA ASP A 68 -2.43 -8.84 11.93
C ASP A 68 -3.38 -9.53 10.92
N VAL A 69 -3.34 -10.86 10.88
CA VAL A 69 -4.20 -11.66 9.99
C VAL A 69 -5.69 -11.46 10.29
N LYS A 70 -6.06 -11.28 11.57
CA LYS A 70 -7.45 -11.07 11.96
C LYS A 70 -7.99 -9.72 11.47
N ALA A 71 -7.18 -8.69 11.59
CA ALA A 71 -7.53 -7.38 11.03
C ALA A 71 -7.68 -7.44 9.50
N ALA A 72 -6.78 -8.13 8.81
CA ALA A 72 -6.89 -8.35 7.37
C ALA A 72 -8.21 -9.04 7.01
N GLN A 73 -8.58 -10.13 7.72
CA GLN A 73 -9.86 -10.81 7.53
C GLN A 73 -11.05 -9.86 7.70
N VAL A 74 -11.06 -9.06 8.76
CA VAL A 74 -12.13 -8.06 9.01
C VAL A 74 -12.27 -7.10 7.83
N VAL A 75 -11.16 -6.56 7.32
CA VAL A 75 -11.21 -5.60 6.19
C VAL A 75 -11.74 -6.26 4.92
N PHE A 76 -11.26 -7.48 4.56
CA PHE A 76 -11.75 -8.20 3.39
C PHE A 76 -13.21 -8.64 3.51
N ASP A 77 -13.71 -8.85 4.74
CA ASP A 77 -15.08 -9.32 4.99
C ASP A 77 -16.08 -8.15 5.15
N SER A 78 -15.62 -6.95 5.45
CA SER A 78 -16.46 -5.82 5.85
C SER A 78 -17.30 -5.19 4.73
N GLY A 79 -16.90 -5.34 3.48
CA GLY A 79 -17.50 -4.62 2.36
C GLY A 79 -16.98 -3.20 2.16
N VAL A 80 -16.01 -2.76 2.95
CA VAL A 80 -15.38 -1.44 2.75
C VAL A 80 -14.78 -1.34 1.34
N PRO A 81 -14.94 -0.21 0.63
CA PRO A 81 -14.22 0.02 -0.62
C PRO A 81 -12.72 -0.16 -0.43
N LEU A 82 -12.18 -1.23 -1.00
CA LEU A 82 -10.78 -1.65 -0.86
C LEU A 82 -10.06 -1.64 -2.21
N VAL A 83 -8.89 -1.02 -2.23
CA VAL A 83 -7.89 -1.13 -3.29
C VAL A 83 -6.70 -1.87 -2.71
N GLN A 84 -6.60 -3.16 -2.97
CA GLN A 84 -5.44 -3.95 -2.59
C GLN A 84 -4.33 -3.77 -3.61
N ILE A 85 -3.12 -3.53 -3.14
CA ILE A 85 -1.90 -3.56 -3.95
C ILE A 85 -1.05 -4.73 -3.47
N PRO A 86 -1.03 -5.86 -4.19
CA PRO A 86 -0.24 -7.01 -3.80
C PRO A 86 1.25 -6.73 -3.80
N CYS A 87 1.98 -7.19 -2.79
CA CYS A 87 3.44 -7.12 -2.77
C CYS A 87 4.01 -7.94 -3.92
N GLN A 88 3.73 -9.26 -3.97
CA GLN A 88 4.11 -10.13 -5.07
C GLN A 88 2.90 -10.43 -5.97
N PRO A 89 3.08 -10.40 -7.27
CA PRO A 89 4.22 -9.92 -8.07
C PRO A 89 4.05 -8.46 -8.52
N VAL A 90 3.26 -7.64 -7.84
CA VAL A 90 2.86 -6.29 -8.30
C VAL A 90 3.85 -5.23 -7.82
N ALA A 91 3.81 -4.87 -6.54
CA ALA A 91 4.69 -3.82 -6.01
C ALA A 91 6.18 -4.21 -6.04
N SER A 92 6.50 -5.51 -6.13
CA SER A 92 7.85 -6.04 -6.30
C SER A 92 8.59 -5.51 -7.53
N HIS A 93 7.88 -4.93 -8.50
CA HIS A 93 8.49 -4.29 -9.67
C HIS A 93 9.00 -2.86 -9.41
N LEU A 94 8.76 -2.27 -8.25
CA LEU A 94 9.28 -0.96 -7.86
C LEU A 94 10.72 -1.04 -7.37
N LEU A 95 11.58 -1.62 -8.21
CA LEU A 95 13.00 -1.76 -7.94
C LEU A 95 13.75 -0.47 -8.25
N THR A 96 14.71 -0.10 -7.39
CA THR A 96 15.72 0.93 -7.64
C THR A 96 17.09 0.46 -7.22
N THR A 97 18.13 1.14 -7.69
CA THR A 97 19.54 0.84 -7.40
C THR A 97 20.22 2.04 -6.77
N LEU A 98 21.36 1.83 -6.11
CA LEU A 98 22.16 2.92 -5.57
C LEU A 98 22.58 3.91 -6.68
N ALA A 99 22.99 3.42 -7.83
CA ALA A 99 23.39 4.26 -8.96
C ALA A 99 22.26 5.18 -9.46
N GLU A 100 21.03 4.70 -9.46
CA GLU A 100 19.85 5.52 -9.81
C GLU A 100 19.59 6.60 -8.76
N LEU A 101 19.69 6.24 -7.48
CA LEU A 101 19.50 7.18 -6.37
C LEU A 101 20.61 8.23 -6.30
N GLU A 102 21.87 7.86 -6.50
CA GLU A 102 22.99 8.81 -6.60
C GLU A 102 22.79 9.79 -7.74
N ARG A 103 22.27 9.31 -8.87
CA ARG A 103 22.06 10.18 -10.05
C ARG A 103 20.89 11.16 -9.89
N PHE A 104 19.79 10.74 -9.29
CA PHE A 104 18.54 11.50 -9.33
C PHE A 104 18.04 12.00 -7.96
N VAL A 105 18.58 11.48 -6.85
CA VAL A 105 18.10 11.78 -5.50
C VAL A 105 19.17 12.44 -4.64
N GLN A 106 20.43 12.04 -4.76
CA GLN A 106 21.53 12.62 -4.00
C GLN A 106 21.68 14.11 -4.31
N GLY A 107 21.92 14.92 -3.27
CA GLY A 107 22.01 16.37 -3.39
C GLY A 107 20.67 17.08 -3.63
N ARG A 108 19.55 16.38 -3.48
CA ARG A 108 18.20 16.97 -3.58
C ARG A 108 17.63 17.36 -2.22
N GLY A 109 18.45 18.03 -1.40
CA GLY A 109 18.11 18.47 -0.05
C GLY A 109 18.17 17.34 0.98
N ALA A 110 17.92 17.70 2.25
CA ALA A 110 18.10 16.80 3.40
C ALA A 110 17.30 15.48 3.27
N ILE A 111 16.10 15.50 2.68
CA ILE A 111 15.28 14.29 2.47
C ILE A 111 15.95 13.39 1.43
N GLY A 112 16.40 13.95 0.30
CA GLY A 112 17.07 13.19 -0.75
C GLY A 112 18.35 12.53 -0.22
N ASP A 113 19.19 13.28 0.46
CA ASP A 113 20.44 12.78 1.04
C ASP A 113 20.18 11.66 2.06
N TYR A 114 19.18 11.82 2.92
CA TYR A 114 18.79 10.80 3.89
C TYR A 114 18.29 9.52 3.21
N LEU A 115 17.49 9.63 2.15
CA LEU A 115 17.03 8.45 1.39
C LEU A 115 18.19 7.67 0.75
N VAL A 116 19.21 8.37 0.24
CA VAL A 116 20.42 7.73 -0.29
C VAL A 116 21.22 7.07 0.85
N GLU A 117 21.37 7.74 1.99
CA GLU A 117 22.08 7.21 3.15
C GLU A 117 21.45 5.89 3.65
N ILE A 118 20.12 5.87 3.89
CA ILE A 118 19.44 4.66 4.37
C ILE A 118 19.50 3.52 3.34
N PHE A 119 19.47 3.83 2.05
CA PHE A 119 19.64 2.81 1.02
C PHE A 119 21.05 2.25 1.03
N THR A 120 22.07 3.10 1.12
CA THR A 120 23.48 2.71 1.15
C THR A 120 23.81 1.87 2.36
N THR A 121 23.28 2.24 3.53
CA THR A 121 23.54 1.50 4.79
C THR A 121 22.76 0.18 4.90
N TYR A 122 21.71 0.01 4.10
CA TYR A 122 20.88 -1.21 4.12
C TYR A 122 21.64 -2.46 3.65
N SER A 123 22.58 -2.33 2.72
CA SER A 123 23.42 -3.43 2.23
C SER A 123 24.88 -3.04 2.27
N LYS A 124 25.76 -4.01 2.51
CA LYS A 124 27.21 -3.81 2.44
C LYS A 124 27.77 -3.95 1.02
N ASP A 125 27.02 -4.61 0.13
CA ASP A 125 27.38 -4.83 -1.26
C ASP A 125 26.25 -4.35 -2.15
N HIS A 126 26.57 -3.44 -3.06
CA HIS A 126 25.66 -2.87 -4.04
C HIS A 126 25.94 -3.34 -5.46
N PHE A 127 26.87 -4.27 -5.64
CA PHE A 127 27.15 -4.85 -6.97
C PHE A 127 25.91 -5.62 -7.47
N ALA A 128 25.35 -5.19 -8.58
CA ALA A 128 24.13 -5.75 -9.18
C ALA A 128 22.91 -5.81 -8.22
N TYR A 129 22.93 -5.00 -7.15
CA TYR A 129 21.89 -4.99 -6.13
C TYR A 129 20.79 -3.99 -6.49
N ALA A 130 19.56 -4.43 -6.40
CA ALA A 130 18.37 -3.58 -6.46
C ALA A 130 17.44 -3.87 -5.28
N LYS A 131 16.82 -2.82 -4.75
CA LYS A 131 15.86 -2.91 -3.64
C LYS A 131 14.50 -2.43 -4.09
N VAL A 132 13.47 -3.16 -3.68
CA VAL A 132 12.08 -2.74 -3.91
C VAL A 132 11.70 -1.63 -2.94
N ILE A 133 11.10 -0.56 -3.46
CA ILE A 133 10.53 0.55 -2.69
C ILE A 133 9.01 0.36 -2.67
N TRP A 134 8.55 -0.57 -1.87
CA TRP A 134 7.19 -1.11 -1.83
C TRP A 134 6.10 -0.05 -1.67
N ASP A 135 6.26 0.81 -0.66
CA ASP A 135 5.18 1.59 -0.05
C ASP A 135 4.72 2.77 -0.93
N ILE A 136 5.58 3.25 -1.82
CA ILE A 136 5.20 4.32 -2.76
C ILE A 136 4.05 3.91 -3.69
N SER A 137 3.81 2.62 -3.87
CA SER A 137 2.74 2.09 -4.73
C SER A 137 1.34 2.54 -4.28
N ALA A 138 1.10 2.60 -2.97
CA ALA A 138 -0.19 2.98 -2.42
C ALA A 138 -0.48 4.48 -2.64
N VAL A 139 0.53 5.33 -2.46
CA VAL A 139 0.44 6.77 -2.76
C VAL A 139 0.33 7.00 -4.26
N ALA A 140 1.08 6.24 -5.07
CA ALA A 140 1.06 6.36 -6.53
C ALA A 140 -0.33 6.11 -7.12
N TRP A 141 -1.10 5.15 -6.58
CA TRP A 141 -2.47 4.91 -7.02
C TRP A 141 -3.39 6.12 -6.80
N LEU A 142 -3.21 6.85 -5.70
CA LEU A 142 -3.98 8.07 -5.42
C LEU A 142 -3.57 9.25 -6.32
N LEU A 143 -2.29 9.35 -6.67
CA LEU A 143 -1.79 10.42 -7.53
C LEU A 143 -2.28 10.24 -8.97
N ASP A 144 -2.17 9.03 -9.48
CA ASP A 144 -2.68 8.64 -10.80
C ASP A 144 -2.95 7.13 -10.84
N ALA A 145 -4.22 6.77 -10.82
CA ALA A 145 -4.62 5.36 -10.84
C ALA A 145 -4.14 4.59 -12.09
N SER A 146 -3.78 5.30 -13.17
CA SER A 146 -3.20 4.68 -14.36
C SER A 146 -1.79 4.13 -14.13
N TRP A 147 -1.09 4.61 -13.10
CA TRP A 147 0.25 4.11 -12.72
C TRP A 147 0.19 2.78 -11.97
N VAL A 148 -0.97 2.49 -11.38
CA VAL A 148 -1.23 1.24 -10.66
C VAL A 148 -2.58 0.68 -11.14
N PRO A 149 -2.66 0.17 -12.38
CA PRO A 149 -3.90 -0.32 -12.96
C PRO A 149 -4.48 -1.47 -12.14
N THR A 150 -5.79 -1.42 -11.92
CA THR A 150 -6.54 -2.36 -11.08
C THR A 150 -7.64 -3.05 -11.87
N ASP A 151 -7.97 -4.27 -11.45
CA ASP A 151 -9.18 -4.98 -11.87
C ASP A 151 -10.22 -4.96 -10.73
N VAL A 152 -11.50 -5.04 -11.09
CA VAL A 152 -12.60 -5.23 -10.15
C VAL A 152 -12.86 -6.72 -10.02
N VAL A 153 -12.78 -7.22 -8.80
CA VAL A 153 -12.96 -8.65 -8.49
C VAL A 153 -13.86 -8.82 -7.27
N HIS A 154 -14.44 -10.00 -7.09
CA HIS A 154 -15.07 -10.34 -5.83
C HIS A 154 -14.02 -10.45 -4.73
N SER A 155 -14.28 -9.86 -3.56
CA SER A 155 -13.39 -9.95 -2.40
C SER A 155 -13.17 -11.42 -2.04
N PRO A 156 -11.92 -11.93 -2.03
CA PRO A 156 -11.66 -13.29 -1.64
C PRO A 156 -11.83 -13.48 -0.12
N VAL A 157 -11.94 -14.71 0.32
CA VAL A 157 -11.83 -15.08 1.73
C VAL A 157 -10.36 -15.30 2.06
N LEU A 158 -9.84 -14.54 3.02
CA LEU A 158 -8.52 -14.77 3.57
C LEU A 158 -8.60 -15.87 4.64
N THR A 159 -7.98 -17.02 4.38
CA THR A 159 -7.96 -18.13 5.34
C THR A 159 -6.99 -17.88 6.50
N ALA A 160 -7.12 -18.65 7.58
CA ALA A 160 -6.20 -18.59 8.70
C ALA A 160 -4.75 -19.02 8.30
N GLU A 161 -4.64 -19.88 7.31
CA GLU A 161 -3.39 -20.36 6.71
C GLU A 161 -2.75 -19.34 5.76
N LYS A 162 -3.36 -18.16 5.63
CA LYS A 162 -2.91 -17.10 4.72
C LYS A 162 -2.89 -17.57 3.25
N THR A 163 -3.98 -18.18 2.84
CA THR A 163 -4.30 -18.51 1.45
C THR A 163 -5.60 -17.84 1.03
N TRP A 164 -5.88 -17.82 -0.26
CA TRP A 164 -7.09 -17.24 -0.81
C TRP A 164 -8.12 -18.33 -1.14
N SER A 165 -9.36 -18.09 -0.75
CA SER A 165 -10.51 -18.87 -1.20
C SER A 165 -11.49 -17.94 -1.92
N HIS A 166 -11.92 -18.34 -3.13
CA HIS A 166 -12.77 -17.51 -3.96
C HIS A 166 -14.25 -17.79 -3.71
N ASN A 167 -15.03 -16.72 -3.55
CA ASN A 167 -16.47 -16.79 -3.41
C ASN A 167 -17.14 -15.69 -4.24
N PRO A 168 -17.79 -16.03 -5.36
CA PRO A 168 -18.41 -15.06 -6.26
C PRO A 168 -19.67 -14.38 -5.70
N ALA A 169 -20.15 -14.78 -4.54
CA ALA A 169 -21.27 -14.13 -3.86
C ALA A 169 -20.83 -12.94 -2.97
N ARG A 170 -19.53 -12.70 -2.84
CA ARG A 170 -19.02 -11.60 -2.01
C ARG A 170 -19.05 -10.27 -2.78
N HIS A 171 -18.95 -9.17 -2.02
CA HIS A 171 -18.84 -7.81 -2.56
C HIS A 171 -17.63 -7.62 -3.45
N PHE A 172 -17.61 -6.55 -4.22
CA PHE A 172 -16.51 -6.19 -5.09
C PHE A 172 -15.43 -5.37 -4.37
N MET A 173 -14.19 -5.55 -4.84
CA MET A 173 -13.04 -4.75 -4.48
C MET A 173 -12.15 -4.51 -5.70
N ARG A 174 -11.16 -3.64 -5.57
CA ARG A 174 -10.12 -3.47 -6.59
C ARG A 174 -8.85 -4.19 -6.16
N VAL A 175 -8.19 -4.85 -7.11
CA VAL A 175 -6.86 -5.43 -6.91
C VAL A 175 -5.92 -4.93 -8.00
N ALA A 176 -4.74 -4.43 -7.62
CA ALA A 176 -3.74 -4.00 -8.58
C ALA A 176 -3.13 -5.20 -9.29
N ARG A 177 -2.98 -5.09 -10.62
CA ARG A 177 -2.40 -6.13 -11.47
C ARG A 177 -0.96 -5.85 -11.90
N SER A 178 -0.54 -4.60 -11.85
CA SER A 178 0.81 -4.16 -12.21
C SER A 178 1.09 -2.77 -11.67
N VAL A 179 2.34 -2.32 -11.78
CA VAL A 179 2.76 -0.94 -11.53
C VAL A 179 3.54 -0.41 -12.73
N ARG A 180 3.35 0.85 -13.07
CA ARG A 180 4.16 1.57 -14.07
C ARG A 180 5.36 2.21 -13.38
N ARG A 181 6.38 1.40 -13.12
CA ARG A 181 7.57 1.78 -12.36
C ARG A 181 8.14 3.14 -12.79
N ASP A 182 8.37 3.32 -14.08
CA ASP A 182 9.07 4.52 -14.58
C ASP A 182 8.25 5.80 -14.36
N ALA A 183 6.93 5.75 -14.50
CA ALA A 183 6.06 6.88 -14.22
C ALA A 183 6.09 7.27 -12.72
N ILE A 184 6.05 6.27 -11.85
CA ILE A 184 6.07 6.46 -10.39
C ILE A 184 7.41 7.05 -9.93
N PHE A 185 8.54 6.49 -10.38
CA PHE A 185 9.86 7.01 -10.00
C PHE A 185 10.16 8.37 -10.63
N ARG A 186 9.69 8.62 -11.85
CA ARG A 186 9.81 9.94 -12.47
C ARG A 186 9.13 11.01 -11.61
N ASP A 187 7.89 10.80 -11.22
CA ASP A 187 7.14 11.73 -10.36
C ASP A 187 7.84 11.95 -9.01
N LEU A 188 8.33 10.87 -8.39
CA LEU A 188 9.07 10.95 -7.13
C LEU A 188 10.35 11.79 -7.27
N PHE A 189 11.18 11.49 -8.27
CA PHE A 189 12.47 12.17 -8.47
C PHE A 189 12.27 13.64 -8.86
N GLU A 190 11.29 13.96 -9.70
CA GLU A 190 10.95 15.34 -10.03
C GLU A 190 10.44 16.15 -8.82
N LYS A 191 9.70 15.50 -7.92
CA LYS A 191 9.25 16.15 -6.67
C LYS A 191 10.41 16.45 -5.72
N LEU A 192 11.37 15.53 -5.60
CA LEU A 192 12.58 15.74 -4.80
C LEU A 192 13.43 16.85 -5.40
N GLU A 193 13.60 16.89 -6.71
CA GLU A 193 14.35 17.95 -7.40
C GLU A 193 13.74 19.33 -7.19
N ARG A 194 12.43 19.47 -7.32
CA ARG A 194 11.70 20.74 -7.11
C ARG A 194 11.78 21.26 -5.68
N ARG A 195 11.97 20.40 -4.69
CA ARG A 195 12.08 20.80 -3.28
C ARG A 195 13.52 21.14 -2.85
N ALA A 196 14.50 20.82 -3.67
CA ALA A 196 15.91 21.11 -3.42
C ALA A 196 16.31 22.54 -3.84
N GLY A 197 15.52 23.24 -4.65
CA GLY A 197 15.66 24.65 -5.03
C GLY A 197 14.76 25.53 -4.19
#